data_da0a892f0670a7f8fd028f50b4bbf4ad
#
_entry.id   da0a892f0670a7f8fd028f50b4bbf4ad
#
_cell.length_a   1.000
_cell.length_b   1.000
_cell.length_c   1.000
_cell.angle_alpha   90.00
_cell.angle_beta   90.00
_cell.angle_gamma   90.00
#
_symmetry.space_group_name_H-M   'P 1'
#
loop_
_entity.id
_entity.type
_entity.pdbx_description
1 polymer ?
#
loop_
_entity_poly.entity_id
_entity_poly.type
_entity_poly.pdbx_seq_one_letter_code
_entity_poly.pdbx_strand_id
1 'polypeptide(L)'
;MFGTRPVQVVLVRRPGAPDGFDLALVTTDLAATPAELVERYAARWQVEVLFEQSRQVAGVGQARNRTPPPRRPAHRPFGLLCVSLVVCWYAQHGQPAADVAVHRAHAPWYRTKHTVSLADMLNALRRELLAAQFLPSRLVEGVA
;
A
#
# COMPACT_ATOMS: atom_id res chain seq x y z
N MET A 1 -22.78 27.66 21.31
CA MET A 1 -23.83 26.61 21.18
C MET A 1 -23.31 25.57 20.20
N PHE A 2 -22.95 24.40 20.65
CA PHE A 2 -22.58 23.29 19.75
C PHE A 2 -23.86 22.68 19.21
N GLY A 3 -24.12 22.87 17.91
CA GLY A 3 -25.28 22.27 17.27
C GLY A 3 -25.17 20.75 17.25
N THR A 4 -26.23 20.04 17.61
CA THR A 4 -26.32 18.58 17.47
C THR A 4 -26.37 18.23 15.98
N ARG A 5 -25.36 17.52 15.48
CA ARG A 5 -25.38 16.98 14.11
C ARG A 5 -25.88 15.54 14.17
N PRO A 6 -26.83 15.16 13.31
CA PRO A 6 -27.26 13.78 13.23
C PRO A 6 -26.11 12.88 12.77
N VAL A 7 -26.05 11.67 13.31
CA VAL A 7 -25.09 10.64 12.91
C VAL A 7 -25.85 9.34 12.64
N GLN A 8 -25.32 8.56 11.72
CA GLN A 8 -25.80 7.21 11.48
C GLN A 8 -24.87 6.23 12.20
N VAL A 9 -25.48 5.25 12.88
CA VAL A 9 -24.75 4.17 13.55
C VAL A 9 -25.10 2.85 12.87
N VAL A 10 -24.09 2.10 12.46
CA VAL A 10 -24.23 0.76 11.89
C VAL A 10 -23.61 -0.24 12.85
N LEU A 11 -24.41 -1.19 13.31
CA LEU A 11 -23.98 -2.28 14.17
C LEU A 11 -23.82 -3.54 13.32
N VAL A 12 -22.63 -4.12 13.32
CA VAL A 12 -22.31 -5.35 12.59
C VAL A 12 -22.22 -6.50 13.56
N ARG A 13 -22.93 -7.60 13.23
CA ARG A 13 -22.94 -8.83 14.02
C ARG A 13 -22.70 -10.03 13.13
N ARG A 14 -21.85 -10.95 13.54
CA ARG A 14 -21.68 -12.23 12.85
C ARG A 14 -22.87 -13.15 13.13
N PRO A 15 -23.35 -13.89 12.14
CA PRO A 15 -24.36 -14.93 12.35
C PRO A 15 -23.89 -15.94 13.40
N GLY A 16 -24.73 -16.22 14.39
CA GLY A 16 -24.42 -17.16 15.48
C GLY A 16 -23.56 -16.61 16.63
N ALA A 17 -23.22 -15.31 16.62
CA ALA A 17 -22.53 -14.69 17.75
C ALA A 17 -23.47 -14.62 18.98
N PRO A 18 -22.92 -14.72 20.22
CA PRO A 18 -23.68 -14.44 21.44
C PRO A 18 -24.17 -12.99 21.42
N ASP A 19 -25.01 -12.63 22.40
CA ASP A 19 -25.66 -11.32 22.47
C ASP A 19 -24.66 -10.16 22.30
N GLY A 20 -25.05 -9.14 21.50
CA GLY A 20 -24.24 -7.96 21.22
C GLY A 20 -23.91 -7.77 19.76
N PHE A 21 -22.93 -6.90 19.48
CA PHE A 21 -22.41 -6.62 18.13
C PHE A 21 -20.88 -6.72 18.15
N ASP A 22 -20.32 -7.17 17.02
CA ASP A 22 -18.86 -7.30 16.87
C ASP A 22 -18.18 -5.95 16.55
N LEU A 23 -18.92 -5.05 15.89
CA LEU A 23 -18.38 -3.76 15.42
C LEU A 23 -19.50 -2.72 15.40
N ALA A 24 -19.21 -1.52 15.88
CA ALA A 24 -20.06 -0.34 15.76
C ALA A 24 -19.35 0.71 14.91
N LEU A 25 -19.96 1.11 13.80
CA LEU A 25 -19.47 2.17 12.92
C LEU A 25 -20.37 3.39 13.04
N VAL A 26 -19.76 4.57 13.12
CA VAL A 26 -20.45 5.85 13.20
C VAL A 26 -20.02 6.72 12.03
N THR A 27 -20.99 7.35 11.36
CA THR A 27 -20.72 8.28 10.26
C THR A 27 -21.58 9.52 10.35
N THR A 28 -21.06 10.62 9.81
CA THR A 28 -21.83 11.86 9.55
C THR A 28 -22.43 11.86 8.15
N ASP A 29 -22.08 10.91 7.30
CA ASP A 29 -22.64 10.70 5.96
C ASP A 29 -23.92 9.89 6.10
N LEU A 30 -25.06 10.58 6.14
CA LEU A 30 -26.36 9.94 6.31
C LEU A 30 -26.89 9.26 5.05
N ALA A 31 -26.26 9.50 3.90
CA ALA A 31 -26.63 8.89 2.62
C ALA A 31 -25.92 7.55 2.38
N ALA A 32 -24.82 7.28 3.10
CA ALA A 32 -24.06 6.07 2.95
C ALA A 32 -24.84 4.83 3.38
N THR A 33 -24.81 3.78 2.58
CA THR A 33 -25.41 2.49 2.93
C THR A 33 -24.56 1.75 3.97
N PRO A 34 -25.15 0.86 4.79
CA PRO A 34 -24.39 0.02 5.72
C PRO A 34 -23.25 -0.78 5.06
N ALA A 35 -23.47 -1.30 3.86
CA ALA A 35 -22.47 -2.05 3.11
C ALA A 35 -21.26 -1.18 2.75
N GLU A 36 -21.49 0.02 2.21
CA GLU A 36 -20.41 0.98 1.89
C GLU A 36 -19.61 1.37 3.13
N LEU A 37 -20.25 1.52 4.27
CA LEU A 37 -19.55 1.85 5.52
C LEU A 37 -18.65 0.71 5.99
N VAL A 38 -19.10 -0.53 5.89
CA VAL A 38 -18.30 -1.71 6.22
C VAL A 38 -17.11 -1.84 5.24
N GLU A 39 -17.33 -1.63 3.94
CA GLU A 39 -16.25 -1.65 2.93
C GLU A 39 -15.21 -0.55 3.17
N ARG A 40 -15.64 0.69 3.43
CA ARG A 40 -14.74 1.81 3.77
C ARG A 40 -13.93 1.51 5.03
N TYR A 41 -14.56 0.92 6.04
CA TYR A 41 -13.87 0.53 7.27
C TYR A 41 -12.86 -0.59 7.02
N ALA A 42 -13.22 -1.60 6.24
CA ALA A 42 -12.31 -2.69 5.86
C ALA A 42 -11.10 -2.15 5.04
N ALA A 43 -11.34 -1.20 4.14
CA ALA A 43 -10.28 -0.56 3.37
C ALA A 43 -9.26 0.20 4.25
N ARG A 44 -9.64 0.66 5.45
CA ARG A 44 -8.73 1.30 6.41
C ARG A 44 -7.55 0.39 6.78
N TRP A 45 -7.78 -0.92 6.86
CA TRP A 45 -6.72 -1.87 7.18
C TRP A 45 -5.56 -1.85 6.17
N GLN A 46 -5.83 -1.46 4.93
CA GLN A 46 -4.80 -1.32 3.89
C GLN A 46 -3.72 -0.29 4.28
N VAL A 47 -4.07 0.73 5.06
CA VAL A 47 -3.12 1.74 5.55
C VAL A 47 -2.13 1.12 6.54
N GLU A 48 -2.62 0.26 7.43
CA GLU A 48 -1.78 -0.44 8.41
C GLU A 48 -0.83 -1.41 7.69
N VAL A 49 -1.34 -2.18 6.74
CA VAL A 49 -0.55 -3.07 5.88
C VAL A 49 0.51 -2.30 5.09
N LEU A 50 0.16 -1.12 4.55
CA LEU A 50 1.10 -0.26 3.84
C LEU A 50 2.24 0.21 4.77
N PHE A 51 1.93 0.64 5.98
CA PHE A 51 2.95 1.04 6.94
C PHE A 51 3.87 -0.12 7.33
N GLU A 52 3.30 -1.30 7.57
CA GLU A 52 4.07 -2.50 7.88
C GLU A 52 4.99 -2.89 6.73
N GLN A 53 4.47 -2.98 5.51
CA GLN A 53 5.25 -3.28 4.31
C GLN A 53 6.31 -2.22 4.04
N SER A 54 6.01 -0.94 4.23
CA SER A 54 6.99 0.13 4.09
C SER A 54 8.17 -0.03 5.06
N ARG A 55 7.92 -0.49 6.27
CA ARG A 55 8.97 -0.78 7.24
C ARG A 55 9.77 -2.03 6.90
N GLN A 56 9.09 -3.10 6.54
CA GLN A 56 9.72 -4.40 6.31
C GLN A 56 10.45 -4.48 4.97
N VAL A 57 9.85 -3.94 3.91
CA VAL A 57 10.34 -4.06 2.53
C VAL A 57 11.22 -2.88 2.14
N ALA A 58 10.78 -1.66 2.43
CA ALA A 58 11.50 -0.45 2.06
C ALA A 58 12.38 0.12 3.18
N GLY A 59 12.42 -0.49 4.37
CA GLY A 59 13.27 -0.05 5.49
C GLY A 59 12.90 1.32 6.06
N VAL A 60 11.66 1.79 5.83
CA VAL A 60 11.21 3.10 6.31
C VAL A 60 11.29 3.17 7.84
N GLY A 61 12.06 4.12 8.36
CA GLY A 61 12.27 4.28 9.80
C GLY A 61 13.36 3.40 10.39
N GLN A 62 14.06 2.59 9.59
CA GLN A 62 15.18 1.76 10.03
C GLN A 62 16.56 2.39 9.80
N ALA A 63 16.62 3.60 9.23
CA ALA A 63 17.86 4.31 9.00
C ALA A 63 18.60 4.53 10.33
N ARG A 64 19.71 3.80 10.52
CA ARG A 64 20.58 3.87 11.68
C ARG A 64 21.65 4.93 11.46
N ASN A 65 21.29 6.20 11.40
CA ASN A 65 22.27 7.26 11.49
C ASN A 65 22.77 7.38 12.93
N ARG A 66 24.06 7.11 13.14
CA ARG A 66 24.74 7.19 14.43
C ARG A 66 25.09 8.62 14.86
N THR A 67 24.63 9.63 14.16
CA THR A 67 24.75 11.03 14.58
C THR A 67 23.79 11.34 15.71
N PRO A 68 24.17 12.22 16.66
CA PRO A 68 23.35 12.56 17.84
C PRO A 68 21.94 12.97 17.42
N PRO A 69 20.95 12.78 18.29
CA PRO A 69 19.54 12.65 17.90
C PRO A 69 19.10 13.82 17.01
N PRO A 70 18.70 13.54 15.78
CA PRO A 70 18.16 14.57 14.90
C PRO A 70 16.87 15.06 15.52
N ARG A 71 16.71 16.37 15.63
CA ARG A 71 15.55 17.03 16.24
C ARG A 71 14.20 16.63 15.60
N ARG A 72 14.20 15.99 14.43
CA ARG A 72 13.03 15.30 13.81
C ARG A 72 13.53 14.29 12.77
N PRO A 73 13.04 13.05 12.79
CA PRO A 73 13.45 12.04 11.79
C PRO A 73 12.79 12.31 10.43
N ALA A 74 13.36 13.19 9.63
CA ALA A 74 12.88 13.52 8.27
C ALA A 74 12.89 12.32 7.31
N HIS A 75 13.63 11.27 7.64
CA HIS A 75 13.72 10.06 6.82
C HIS A 75 12.41 9.27 6.71
N ARG A 76 11.53 9.33 7.71
CA ARG A 76 10.24 8.62 7.67
C ARG A 76 9.29 9.19 6.60
N PRO A 77 9.02 10.52 6.57
CA PRO A 77 8.21 11.11 5.50
C PRO A 77 8.81 10.87 4.12
N PHE A 78 10.12 10.99 3.98
CA PHE A 78 10.81 10.75 2.71
C PHE A 78 10.66 9.29 2.25
N GLY A 79 10.85 8.32 3.14
CA GLY A 79 10.66 6.90 2.81
C GLY A 79 9.22 6.57 2.40
N LEU A 80 8.22 7.16 3.06
CA LEU A 80 6.82 7.00 2.66
C LEU A 80 6.53 7.66 1.32
N LEU A 81 7.13 8.81 1.02
CA LEU A 81 7.04 9.44 -0.29
C LEU A 81 7.59 8.53 -1.39
N CYS A 82 8.76 7.92 -1.17
CA CYS A 82 9.35 6.97 -2.11
C CYS A 82 8.43 5.77 -2.35
N VAL A 83 7.85 5.21 -1.30
CA VAL A 83 6.87 4.11 -1.42
C VAL A 83 5.64 4.56 -2.21
N SER A 84 5.12 5.76 -1.96
CA SER A 84 3.98 6.32 -2.72
C SER A 84 4.31 6.48 -4.20
N LEU A 85 5.51 6.95 -4.53
CA LEU A 85 5.96 7.06 -5.93
C LEU A 85 6.04 5.70 -6.61
N VAL A 86 6.54 4.66 -5.93
CA VAL A 86 6.56 3.28 -6.45
C VAL A 86 5.14 2.78 -6.74
N VAL A 87 4.21 3.00 -5.81
CA VAL A 87 2.82 2.58 -5.99
C VAL A 87 2.16 3.33 -7.15
N CYS A 88 2.34 4.65 -7.24
CA CYS A 88 1.80 5.46 -8.35
C CYS A 88 2.41 5.05 -9.70
N TRP A 89 3.72 4.81 -9.75
CA TRP A 89 4.38 4.30 -10.95
C TRP A 89 3.82 2.93 -11.35
N TYR A 90 3.69 2.03 -10.39
CA TYR A 90 3.17 0.69 -10.64
C TYR A 90 1.72 0.69 -11.10
N ALA A 91 0.89 1.60 -10.60
CA ALA A 91 -0.49 1.75 -11.04
C ALA A 91 -0.60 2.12 -12.55
N GLN A 92 0.42 2.76 -13.09
CA GLN A 92 0.45 3.19 -14.49
C GLN A 92 1.18 2.19 -15.42
N HIS A 93 2.20 1.51 -14.93
CA HIS A 93 3.13 0.71 -15.74
C HIS A 93 3.19 -0.77 -15.33
N GLY A 94 2.64 -1.12 -14.17
CA GLY A 94 2.71 -2.47 -13.64
C GLY A 94 1.88 -3.50 -14.42
N GLN A 95 2.33 -4.74 -14.37
CA GLN A 95 1.66 -5.89 -14.97
C GLN A 95 1.35 -6.96 -13.91
N PRO A 96 0.26 -6.80 -13.13
CA PRO A 96 0.00 -7.60 -11.94
C PRO A 96 0.05 -9.11 -12.17
N ALA A 97 -0.53 -9.59 -13.27
CA ALA A 97 -0.55 -11.02 -13.58
C ALA A 97 0.86 -11.58 -13.87
N ALA A 98 1.65 -10.83 -14.64
CA ALA A 98 3.01 -11.21 -14.99
C ALA A 98 3.93 -11.17 -13.75
N ASP A 99 3.81 -10.13 -12.92
CA ASP A 99 4.63 -9.97 -11.72
C ASP A 99 4.34 -11.04 -10.66
N VAL A 100 3.08 -11.43 -10.49
CA VAL A 100 2.70 -12.57 -9.65
C VAL A 100 3.26 -13.87 -10.21
N ALA A 101 3.24 -14.07 -11.55
CA ALA A 101 3.81 -15.25 -12.19
C ALA A 101 5.34 -15.34 -11.96
N VAL A 102 6.04 -14.22 -12.13
CA VAL A 102 7.48 -14.13 -11.84
C VAL A 102 7.77 -14.47 -10.38
N HIS A 103 6.98 -13.94 -9.45
CA HIS A 103 7.14 -14.26 -8.03
C HIS A 103 6.95 -15.75 -7.76
N ARG A 104 5.91 -16.37 -8.31
CA ARG A 104 5.65 -17.81 -8.17
C ARG A 104 6.75 -18.68 -8.75
N ALA A 105 7.36 -18.27 -9.85
CA ALA A 105 8.50 -18.98 -10.44
C ALA A 105 9.72 -18.99 -9.51
N HIS A 106 9.97 -17.90 -8.78
CA HIS A 106 11.06 -17.80 -7.81
C HIS A 106 10.73 -18.43 -6.45
N ALA A 107 9.44 -18.54 -6.10
CA ALA A 107 8.98 -19.08 -4.83
C ALA A 107 7.90 -20.16 -5.05
N PRO A 108 8.24 -21.32 -5.62
CA PRO A 108 7.26 -22.35 -6.00
C PRO A 108 6.50 -22.95 -4.81
N TRP A 109 6.99 -22.77 -3.59
CA TRP A 109 6.32 -23.17 -2.35
C TRP A 109 5.16 -22.23 -1.98
N TYR A 110 5.14 -20.96 -2.48
CA TYR A 110 4.11 -19.97 -2.16
C TYR A 110 3.02 -19.93 -3.24
N ARG A 111 2.21 -21.00 -3.29
CA ARG A 111 1.18 -21.20 -4.32
C ARG A 111 -0.06 -20.33 -4.16
N THR A 112 -0.33 -19.82 -2.96
CA THR A 112 -1.55 -19.07 -2.62
C THR A 112 -1.48 -17.57 -2.97
N LYS A 113 -0.35 -17.09 -3.51
CA LYS A 113 -0.21 -15.70 -3.89
C LYS A 113 -1.02 -15.40 -5.16
N HIS A 114 -2.01 -14.55 -5.04
CA HIS A 114 -2.87 -14.11 -6.15
C HIS A 114 -2.81 -12.60 -6.41
N THR A 115 -2.26 -11.84 -5.47
CA THR A 115 -2.20 -10.38 -5.54
C THR A 115 -0.76 -9.88 -5.47
N VAL A 116 -0.53 -8.71 -6.05
CA VAL A 116 0.76 -8.03 -6.03
C VAL A 116 1.01 -7.43 -4.65
N SER A 117 2.22 -7.56 -4.15
CA SER A 117 2.71 -6.91 -2.93
C SER A 117 3.64 -5.74 -3.26
N LEU A 118 3.94 -4.90 -2.28
CA LEU A 118 4.92 -3.82 -2.45
C LEU A 118 6.30 -4.34 -2.89
N ALA A 119 6.70 -5.52 -2.43
CA ALA A 119 7.94 -6.16 -2.86
C ALA A 119 7.95 -6.47 -4.36
N ASP A 120 6.82 -6.92 -4.92
CA ASP A 120 6.70 -7.18 -6.36
C ASP A 120 6.76 -5.88 -7.16
N MET A 121 6.12 -4.81 -6.67
CA MET A 121 6.17 -3.48 -7.29
C MET A 121 7.59 -2.94 -7.34
N LEU A 122 8.34 -3.06 -6.23
CA LEU A 122 9.74 -2.66 -6.16
C LEU A 122 10.62 -3.49 -7.09
N ASN A 123 10.39 -4.80 -7.18
CA ASN A 123 11.13 -5.67 -8.09
C ASN A 123 10.81 -5.34 -9.56
N ALA A 124 9.56 -5.01 -9.89
CA ALA A 124 9.19 -4.55 -11.22
C ALA A 124 9.91 -3.25 -11.58
N LEU A 125 9.85 -2.24 -10.72
CA LEU A 125 10.57 -0.98 -10.91
C LEU A 125 12.08 -1.19 -11.05
N ARG A 126 12.68 -2.05 -10.22
CA ARG A 126 14.11 -2.38 -10.31
C ARG A 126 14.46 -2.98 -11.66
N ARG A 127 13.65 -3.90 -12.20
CA ARG A 127 13.88 -4.48 -13.53
C ARG A 127 13.88 -3.42 -14.62
N GLU A 128 12.90 -2.49 -14.58
CA GLU A 128 12.82 -1.36 -15.53
C GLU A 128 14.05 -0.46 -15.45
N LEU A 129 14.44 -0.05 -14.25
CA LEU A 129 15.62 0.81 -14.07
C LEU A 129 16.90 0.13 -14.54
N LEU A 130 17.08 -1.16 -14.26
CA LEU A 130 18.23 -1.91 -14.72
C LEU A 130 18.23 -2.05 -16.26
N ALA A 131 17.08 -2.32 -16.86
CA ALA A 131 16.94 -2.39 -18.32
C ALA A 131 17.30 -1.04 -18.97
N ALA A 132 16.81 0.07 -18.39
CA ALA A 132 17.13 1.41 -18.89
C ALA A 132 18.62 1.77 -18.75
N GLN A 133 19.31 1.28 -17.72
CA GLN A 133 20.73 1.53 -17.51
C GLN A 133 21.63 0.68 -18.42
N PHE A 134 21.21 -0.54 -18.77
CA PHE A 134 21.97 -1.49 -19.57
C PHE A 134 21.57 -1.54 -21.05
N LEU A 135 20.48 -0.89 -21.44
CA LEU A 135 20.22 -0.66 -22.86
C LEU A 135 21.26 0.36 -23.36
N PRO A 136 22.16 -0.03 -24.27
CA PRO A 136 23.07 0.93 -24.88
C PRO A 136 22.23 2.04 -25.48
N SER A 137 22.61 3.27 -25.21
CA SER A 137 21.98 4.48 -25.74
C SER A 137 22.07 4.48 -27.29
N ARG A 138 21.13 3.80 -27.92
CA ARG A 138 20.90 3.86 -29.37
C ARG A 138 20.26 5.17 -29.80
N LEU A 139 20.49 6.23 -29.09
CA LEU A 139 19.85 7.52 -29.35
C LEU A 139 20.82 8.63 -29.70
N VAL A 140 22.00 8.29 -30.23
CA VAL A 140 22.89 9.31 -30.80
C VAL A 140 23.28 9.00 -32.25
N GLU A 141 22.56 8.15 -32.95
CA GLU A 141 22.74 8.00 -34.42
C GLU A 141 21.46 8.44 -35.12
N GLY A 142 21.35 9.72 -35.38
CA GLY A 142 20.23 10.28 -36.13
C GLY A 142 20.27 11.79 -36.31
N VAL A 143 21.48 12.39 -36.30
CA VAL A 143 21.68 13.75 -36.82
C VAL A 143 22.99 13.74 -37.64
N ALA A 144 22.84 13.46 -38.86
CA ALA A 144 23.78 13.84 -39.94
C ALA A 144 22.93 14.24 -41.13
#